data_bc298beb73f2b0463b63738f3f5cef86
#
_entry.id   bc298beb73f2b0463b63738f3f5cef86
#
_cell.length_a   1.000
_cell.length_b   1.000
_cell.length_c   1.000
_cell.angle_alpha   90.00
_cell.angle_beta   90.00
_cell.angle_gamma   90.00
#
_symmetry.space_group_name_H-M   'P 1'
#
loop_
_entity.id
_entity.type
_entity.pdbx_description
1 polymer ?
#
loop_
_entity_poly.entity_id
_entity_poly.type
_entity_poly.pdbx_seq_one_letter_code
_entity_poly.pdbx_strand_id
1 'polypeptide(L)'
;MRQGRSTKVATIADVASLAGVSPMTVSRVVNGEQNVRPGTREKVQAAIAQLNYMPNQAARRLAGSEPIRIGMLYIDPTAGYLNEFLIGLLNKASLRHVQLIVQRGEAAREGEEKPVAEMIANGIDGLILPPPFCDSQPLLKLVAETDTPVVVVSAGQPPEDVCAVGIDDYQAAYDMTRHLLNLGHHRLGFIIGDPYQSSSARRLAGFHAAMSDAGLNIEEEEVVAQGMFTYRSGLDAAELLLSQERRPTAIFASNDDMAAATVAIAHRMGLDVPSDLTVVGFDDAPLATTIWPELTTVRQPIMEMAGAAVDLLVRHIRARRSGEPLAPEHELMDFELVRRQSDAAPRLRPPLKRSPAAKDDLSRPS
;
A
#
# COMPACT_ATOMS: atom_id res chain seq x y z
N MET A 1 48.63 -15.42 -30.16
CA MET A 1 47.32 -15.50 -30.79
C MET A 1 46.37 -16.28 -29.86
N ARG A 2 45.51 -15.58 -29.09
CA ARG A 2 44.45 -16.21 -28.29
C ARG A 2 43.16 -16.08 -29.07
N GLN A 3 42.65 -17.20 -29.57
CA GLN A 3 41.34 -17.28 -30.21
C GLN A 3 40.26 -17.01 -29.16
N GLY A 4 39.47 -15.93 -29.34
CA GLY A 4 38.28 -15.63 -28.57
C GLY A 4 37.23 -16.72 -28.83
N ARG A 5 36.89 -17.53 -27.79
CA ARG A 5 35.69 -18.35 -27.78
C ARG A 5 34.48 -17.42 -27.73
N SER A 6 33.82 -17.28 -28.87
CA SER A 6 32.45 -16.77 -28.94
C SER A 6 31.58 -17.73 -28.13
N THR A 7 31.14 -17.33 -26.94
CA THR A 7 30.13 -18.06 -26.14
C THR A 7 28.79 -17.93 -26.86
N LYS A 8 28.45 -18.92 -27.68
CA LYS A 8 27.15 -19.02 -28.34
C LYS A 8 26.07 -19.11 -27.24
N VAL A 9 25.22 -18.12 -27.15
CA VAL A 9 24.08 -18.12 -26.19
C VAL A 9 23.18 -19.28 -26.54
N ALA A 10 22.89 -20.16 -25.55
CA ALA A 10 22.00 -21.29 -25.74
C ALA A 10 20.61 -20.85 -26.22
N THR A 11 20.02 -21.61 -27.13
CA THR A 11 18.69 -21.33 -27.71
C THR A 11 17.66 -22.34 -27.22
N ILE A 12 16.37 -22.04 -27.43
CA ILE A 12 15.28 -22.99 -27.12
C ILE A 12 15.42 -24.32 -27.87
N ALA A 13 16.01 -24.29 -29.06
CA ALA A 13 16.29 -25.47 -29.86
C ALA A 13 17.41 -26.33 -29.23
N ASP A 14 18.42 -25.72 -28.61
CA ASP A 14 19.48 -26.45 -27.92
C ASP A 14 18.90 -27.14 -26.65
N VAL A 15 18.02 -26.47 -25.90
CA VAL A 15 17.32 -27.08 -24.76
C VAL A 15 16.41 -28.23 -25.21
N ALA A 16 15.65 -28.03 -26.27
CA ALA A 16 14.77 -29.07 -26.84
C ALA A 16 15.55 -30.32 -27.27
N SER A 17 16.67 -30.12 -27.93
CA SER A 17 17.59 -31.19 -28.34
C SER A 17 18.15 -31.96 -27.15
N LEU A 18 18.61 -31.25 -26.11
CA LEU A 18 19.18 -31.84 -24.90
C LEU A 18 18.13 -32.59 -24.07
N ALA A 19 16.89 -32.05 -23.95
CA ALA A 19 15.80 -32.66 -23.22
C ALA A 19 15.06 -33.77 -23.99
N GLY A 20 15.34 -33.94 -25.29
CA GLY A 20 14.67 -34.91 -26.15
C GLY A 20 13.20 -34.61 -26.41
N VAL A 21 12.84 -33.34 -26.51
CA VAL A 21 11.45 -32.87 -26.72
C VAL A 21 11.37 -31.85 -27.86
N SER A 22 10.15 -31.48 -28.25
CA SER A 22 9.98 -30.40 -29.23
C SER A 22 10.23 -29.00 -28.61
N PRO A 23 10.66 -28.00 -29.40
CA PRO A 23 10.76 -26.61 -28.93
C PRO A 23 9.46 -26.08 -28.33
N MET A 24 8.32 -26.51 -28.84
CA MET A 24 6.99 -26.19 -28.30
C MET A 24 6.81 -26.73 -26.87
N THR A 25 7.28 -27.94 -26.60
CA THR A 25 7.24 -28.55 -25.25
C THR A 25 8.13 -27.78 -24.27
N VAL A 26 9.33 -27.35 -24.70
CA VAL A 26 10.19 -26.49 -23.90
C VAL A 26 9.48 -25.16 -23.59
N SER A 27 8.85 -24.53 -24.60
CA SER A 27 8.10 -23.28 -24.42
C SER A 27 6.99 -23.44 -23.38
N ARG A 28 6.20 -24.53 -23.42
CA ARG A 28 5.15 -24.81 -22.44
C ARG A 28 5.68 -24.97 -21.01
N VAL A 29 6.83 -25.64 -20.84
CA VAL A 29 7.47 -25.79 -19.53
C VAL A 29 7.97 -24.45 -19.01
N VAL A 30 8.62 -23.65 -19.85
CA VAL A 30 9.12 -22.30 -19.52
C VAL A 30 7.98 -21.35 -19.15
N ASN A 31 6.82 -21.47 -19.81
CA ASN A 31 5.64 -20.66 -19.54
C ASN A 31 4.76 -21.19 -18.39
N GLY A 32 5.16 -22.29 -17.72
CA GLY A 32 4.46 -22.82 -16.55
C GLY A 32 3.14 -23.56 -16.86
N GLU A 33 2.85 -23.87 -18.14
CA GLU A 33 1.62 -24.54 -18.54
C GLU A 33 1.46 -25.90 -17.83
N GLN A 34 0.26 -26.15 -17.27
CA GLN A 34 -0.01 -27.35 -16.46
C GLN A 34 -0.11 -28.64 -17.31
N ASN A 35 -0.32 -28.53 -18.62
CA ASN A 35 -0.54 -29.65 -19.53
C ASN A 35 0.74 -30.41 -19.94
N VAL A 36 1.85 -30.27 -19.19
CA VAL A 36 3.09 -31.01 -19.45
C VAL A 36 3.30 -32.05 -18.34
N ARG A 37 3.54 -33.30 -18.75
CA ARG A 37 3.78 -34.42 -17.83
C ARG A 37 4.94 -34.15 -16.89
N PRO A 38 4.85 -34.49 -15.57
CA PRO A 38 5.90 -34.20 -14.58
C PRO A 38 7.31 -34.59 -15.00
N GLY A 39 7.51 -35.83 -15.46
CA GLY A 39 8.84 -36.29 -15.89
C GLY A 39 9.38 -35.59 -17.15
N THR A 40 8.52 -35.02 -18.00
CA THR A 40 8.94 -34.18 -19.13
C THR A 40 9.37 -32.80 -18.63
N ARG A 41 8.66 -32.25 -17.66
CA ARG A 41 9.00 -30.98 -17.01
C ARG A 41 10.38 -31.04 -16.35
N GLU A 42 10.65 -32.10 -15.60
CA GLU A 42 11.96 -32.32 -14.94
C GLU A 42 13.12 -32.38 -15.95
N LYS A 43 12.96 -33.13 -17.05
CA LYS A 43 13.97 -33.21 -18.11
C LYS A 43 14.28 -31.85 -18.75
N VAL A 44 13.24 -31.06 -19.01
CA VAL A 44 13.40 -29.73 -19.59
C VAL A 44 14.08 -28.77 -18.60
N GLN A 45 13.68 -28.79 -17.32
CA GLN A 45 14.31 -27.99 -16.27
C GLN A 45 15.79 -28.33 -16.08
N ALA A 46 16.14 -29.62 -16.09
CA ALA A 46 17.53 -30.07 -16.03
C ALA A 46 18.34 -29.56 -17.23
N ALA A 47 17.78 -29.63 -18.44
CA ALA A 47 18.43 -29.14 -19.66
C ALA A 47 18.61 -27.61 -19.64
N ILE A 48 17.65 -26.85 -19.13
CA ILE A 48 17.72 -25.39 -18.94
C ILE A 48 18.88 -25.05 -18.00
N ALA A 49 18.96 -25.74 -16.85
CA ALA A 49 20.02 -25.54 -15.86
C ALA A 49 21.42 -25.88 -16.42
N GLN A 50 21.52 -27.00 -17.13
CA GLN A 50 22.80 -27.47 -17.71
C GLN A 50 23.34 -26.53 -18.80
N LEU A 51 22.45 -25.97 -19.64
CA LEU A 51 22.81 -25.05 -20.71
C LEU A 51 22.88 -23.60 -20.24
N ASN A 52 22.58 -23.33 -18.99
CA ASN A 52 22.39 -21.97 -18.46
C ASN A 52 21.49 -21.13 -19.40
N TYR A 53 20.44 -21.79 -19.91
CA TYR A 53 19.54 -21.18 -20.88
C TYR A 53 18.67 -20.12 -20.22
N MET A 54 18.81 -18.89 -20.65
CA MET A 54 17.90 -17.80 -20.31
C MET A 54 16.93 -17.57 -21.48
N PRO A 55 15.62 -17.63 -21.25
CA PRO A 55 14.65 -17.37 -22.30
C PRO A 55 14.86 -15.99 -22.92
N ASN A 56 15.22 -15.93 -24.19
CA ASN A 56 15.49 -14.69 -24.90
C ASN A 56 14.18 -13.90 -25.11
N GLN A 57 14.07 -12.72 -24.50
CA GLN A 57 12.91 -11.84 -24.64
C GLN A 57 12.64 -11.44 -26.11
N ALA A 58 13.71 -11.27 -26.90
CA ALA A 58 13.57 -10.97 -28.33
C ALA A 58 12.98 -12.15 -29.13
N ALA A 59 13.30 -13.39 -28.75
CA ALA A 59 12.73 -14.59 -29.38
C ALA A 59 11.25 -14.81 -28.99
N ARG A 60 10.85 -14.40 -27.78
CA ARG A 60 9.42 -14.39 -27.38
C ARG A 60 8.59 -13.37 -28.15
N ARG A 61 9.16 -12.18 -28.45
CA ARG A 61 8.51 -11.18 -29.33
C ARG A 61 8.26 -11.74 -30.73
N LEU A 62 9.20 -12.49 -31.28
CA LEU A 62 9.04 -13.15 -32.59
C LEU A 62 8.03 -14.31 -32.57
N ALA A 63 7.79 -14.92 -31.40
CA ALA A 63 6.82 -16.00 -31.21
C ALA A 63 5.39 -15.53 -30.87
N GLY A 64 5.12 -14.21 -30.92
CA GLY A 64 3.78 -13.64 -30.77
C GLY A 64 3.30 -13.43 -29.33
N SER A 65 4.14 -13.63 -28.30
CA SER A 65 3.79 -13.23 -26.92
C SER A 65 4.53 -11.96 -26.53
N GLU A 66 3.95 -10.82 -26.83
CA GLU A 66 4.44 -9.56 -26.29
C GLU A 66 4.30 -9.57 -24.76
N PRO A 67 5.33 -9.10 -24.02
CA PRO A 67 5.25 -8.98 -22.58
C PRO A 67 4.10 -8.04 -22.21
N ILE A 68 3.33 -8.44 -21.21
CA ILE A 68 2.29 -7.55 -20.66
C ILE A 68 2.97 -6.33 -20.04
N ARG A 69 2.49 -5.14 -20.41
CA ARG A 69 2.99 -3.85 -19.96
C ARG A 69 1.95 -3.22 -19.04
N ILE A 70 2.30 -3.04 -17.78
CA ILE A 70 1.41 -2.45 -16.76
C ILE A 70 1.92 -1.05 -16.39
N GLY A 71 1.06 -0.05 -16.51
CA GLY A 71 1.29 1.31 -16.05
C GLY A 71 0.95 1.47 -14.57
N MET A 72 1.64 2.38 -13.90
CA MET A 72 1.34 2.82 -12.53
C MET A 72 1.75 4.28 -12.34
N LEU A 73 0.94 5.06 -11.64
CA LEU A 73 1.30 6.40 -11.17
C LEU A 73 1.78 6.38 -9.72
N TYR A 74 2.67 7.32 -9.38
CA TYR A 74 3.05 7.62 -7.99
C TYR A 74 3.22 9.12 -7.79
N ILE A 75 3.11 9.61 -6.56
CA ILE A 75 3.34 11.02 -6.21
C ILE A 75 4.60 11.16 -5.37
N ASP A 76 4.59 10.63 -4.16
CA ASP A 76 5.68 10.77 -3.20
C ASP A 76 6.33 9.40 -2.93
N PRO A 77 7.60 9.21 -3.35
CA PRO A 77 8.29 7.94 -3.12
C PRO A 77 8.74 7.76 -1.66
N THR A 78 8.57 8.76 -0.79
CA THR A 78 8.99 8.67 0.62
C THR A 78 7.91 8.11 1.54
N ALA A 79 6.67 8.03 1.10
CA ALA A 79 5.58 7.44 1.88
C ALA A 79 5.82 5.95 2.14
N GLY A 80 5.71 5.53 3.41
CA GLY A 80 5.96 4.14 3.83
C GLY A 80 5.08 3.13 3.09
N TYR A 81 3.79 3.45 2.93
CA TYR A 81 2.84 2.65 2.15
C TYR A 81 3.31 2.42 0.71
N LEU A 82 3.71 3.49 -0.01
CA LEU A 82 4.13 3.38 -1.41
C LEU A 82 5.40 2.53 -1.57
N ASN A 83 6.33 2.60 -0.63
CA ASN A 83 7.55 1.78 -0.67
C ASN A 83 7.25 0.29 -0.61
N GLU A 84 6.40 -0.16 0.31
CA GLU A 84 5.98 -1.55 0.42
C GLU A 84 5.17 -1.99 -0.79
N PHE A 85 4.27 -1.14 -1.25
CA PHE A 85 3.48 -1.38 -2.45
C PHE A 85 4.37 -1.60 -3.69
N LEU A 86 5.37 -0.75 -3.90
CA LEU A 86 6.32 -0.90 -5.01
C LEU A 86 7.15 -2.18 -4.92
N ILE A 87 7.58 -2.57 -3.71
CA ILE A 87 8.31 -3.84 -3.51
C ILE A 87 7.40 -5.02 -3.89
N GLY A 88 6.16 -5.03 -3.44
CA GLY A 88 5.17 -6.06 -3.79
C GLY A 88 4.93 -6.15 -5.30
N LEU A 89 4.73 -5.00 -5.96
CA LEU A 89 4.57 -4.91 -7.41
C LEU A 89 5.78 -5.46 -8.17
N LEU A 90 7.00 -5.02 -7.82
CA LEU A 90 8.24 -5.43 -8.48
C LEU A 90 8.47 -6.93 -8.34
N ASN A 91 8.26 -7.48 -7.15
CA ASN A 91 8.37 -8.91 -6.89
C ASN A 91 7.41 -9.72 -7.76
N LYS A 92 6.14 -9.32 -7.78
CA LYS A 92 5.12 -10.04 -8.55
C LYS A 92 5.29 -9.85 -10.06
N ALA A 93 5.62 -8.64 -10.52
CA ALA A 93 5.89 -8.38 -11.93
C ALA A 93 7.06 -9.22 -12.46
N SER A 94 8.12 -9.37 -11.66
CA SER A 94 9.25 -10.25 -11.98
C SER A 94 8.80 -11.71 -12.14
N LEU A 95 8.01 -12.23 -11.20
CA LEU A 95 7.48 -13.59 -11.24
C LEU A 95 6.55 -13.85 -12.43
N ARG A 96 5.76 -12.85 -12.82
CA ARG A 96 4.80 -12.95 -13.94
C ARG A 96 5.40 -12.55 -15.29
N HIS A 97 6.66 -12.13 -15.32
CA HIS A 97 7.33 -11.59 -16.51
C HIS A 97 6.58 -10.40 -17.13
N VAL A 98 6.06 -9.54 -16.29
CA VAL A 98 5.37 -8.30 -16.64
C VAL A 98 6.38 -7.15 -16.67
N GLN A 99 6.22 -6.21 -17.60
CA GLN A 99 6.97 -4.97 -17.63
C GLN A 99 6.18 -3.89 -16.90
N LEU A 100 6.73 -3.36 -15.80
CA LEU A 100 6.16 -2.19 -15.11
C LEU A 100 6.66 -0.90 -15.76
N ILE A 101 5.74 0.05 -15.96
CA ILE A 101 5.99 1.41 -16.42
C ILE A 101 5.48 2.34 -15.32
N VAL A 102 6.41 2.85 -14.53
CA VAL A 102 6.09 3.71 -13.38
C VAL A 102 6.34 5.15 -13.77
N GLN A 103 5.32 6.01 -13.64
CA GLN A 103 5.41 7.42 -13.99
C GLN A 103 4.96 8.28 -12.82
N ARG A 104 5.62 9.43 -12.64
CA ARG A 104 5.20 10.38 -11.63
C ARG A 104 3.92 11.08 -12.08
N GLY A 105 2.90 11.04 -11.22
CA GLY A 105 1.69 11.85 -11.34
C GLY A 105 1.87 13.20 -10.66
N GLU A 106 0.99 14.13 -10.96
CA GLU A 106 0.93 15.42 -10.25
C GLU A 106 -0.09 15.32 -9.11
N ALA A 107 0.28 15.89 -7.94
CA ALA A 107 -0.59 15.90 -6.77
C ALA A 107 -1.78 16.87 -6.93
N ALA A 108 -1.69 17.77 -7.87
CA ALA A 108 -2.77 18.69 -8.22
C ALA A 108 -3.69 18.00 -9.23
N ARG A 109 -4.86 17.59 -8.83
CA ARG A 109 -5.97 16.96 -9.53
C ARG A 109 -6.28 17.43 -10.95
N GLU A 110 -5.68 18.52 -11.39
CA GLU A 110 -5.73 19.02 -12.77
C GLU A 110 -4.51 18.50 -13.53
N GLY A 111 -4.75 17.68 -14.55
CA GLY A 111 -3.71 17.15 -15.45
C GLY A 111 -3.19 15.77 -15.13
N GLU A 112 -3.74 15.07 -14.14
CA GLU A 112 -3.34 13.69 -13.80
C GLU A 112 -3.65 12.67 -14.91
N GLU A 113 -4.59 12.99 -15.83
CA GLU A 113 -4.91 12.16 -16.98
C GLU A 113 -3.80 12.14 -18.03
N LYS A 114 -3.02 13.21 -18.14
CA LYS A 114 -2.00 13.34 -19.19
C LYS A 114 -0.93 12.22 -19.11
N PRO A 115 -0.30 11.94 -17.96
CA PRO A 115 0.64 10.83 -17.84
C PRO A 115 0.01 9.48 -18.19
N VAL A 116 -1.24 9.23 -17.80
CA VAL A 116 -1.95 7.98 -18.11
C VAL A 116 -2.28 7.90 -19.60
N ALA A 117 -2.77 8.97 -20.20
CA ALA A 117 -3.04 9.03 -21.66
C ALA A 117 -1.77 8.76 -22.46
N GLU A 118 -0.62 9.32 -22.04
CA GLU A 118 0.68 9.04 -22.65
C GLU A 118 1.09 7.57 -22.51
N MET A 119 0.90 6.96 -21.33
CA MET A 119 1.18 5.53 -21.14
C MET A 119 0.29 4.65 -22.03
N ILE A 120 -1.01 4.97 -22.14
CA ILE A 120 -1.95 4.25 -23.00
C ILE A 120 -1.54 4.40 -24.47
N ALA A 121 -1.23 5.61 -24.93
CA ALA A 121 -0.76 5.87 -26.30
C ALA A 121 0.55 5.14 -26.61
N ASN A 122 1.41 4.95 -25.61
CA ASN A 122 2.65 4.18 -25.71
C ASN A 122 2.44 2.66 -25.56
N GLY A 123 1.18 2.21 -25.49
CA GLY A 123 0.81 0.79 -25.55
C GLY A 123 1.03 0.03 -24.24
N ILE A 124 0.60 0.57 -23.10
CA ILE A 124 0.37 -0.26 -21.92
C ILE A 124 -0.86 -1.15 -22.14
N ASP A 125 -0.87 -2.30 -21.50
CA ASP A 125 -1.99 -3.27 -21.58
C ASP A 125 -3.01 -3.09 -20.47
N GLY A 126 -2.62 -2.40 -19.40
CA GLY A 126 -3.48 -2.12 -18.25
C GLY A 126 -2.80 -1.22 -17.24
N LEU A 127 -3.57 -0.80 -16.24
CA LEU A 127 -3.16 0.21 -15.26
C LEU A 127 -3.45 -0.27 -13.84
N ILE A 128 -2.53 0.00 -12.90
CA ILE A 128 -2.76 -0.14 -11.46
C ILE A 128 -2.78 1.27 -10.87
N LEU A 129 -3.85 1.60 -10.15
CA LEU A 129 -4.04 2.88 -9.49
C LEU A 129 -4.02 2.71 -7.97
N PRO A 130 -2.88 2.93 -7.30
CA PRO A 130 -2.81 3.03 -5.85
C PRO A 130 -3.29 4.40 -5.36
N PRO A 131 -3.43 4.62 -4.02
CA PRO A 131 -3.67 5.95 -3.47
C PRO A 131 -2.57 6.97 -3.91
N PRO A 132 -2.94 8.22 -4.17
CA PRO A 132 -4.30 8.79 -4.12
C PRO A 132 -5.11 8.63 -5.40
N PHE A 133 -4.60 7.93 -6.41
CA PHE A 133 -5.19 7.85 -7.75
C PHE A 133 -6.36 6.86 -7.86
N CYS A 134 -6.50 5.93 -6.89
CA CYS A 134 -7.55 4.92 -6.89
C CYS A 134 -8.98 5.50 -6.86
N ASP A 135 -9.15 6.72 -6.35
CA ASP A 135 -10.43 7.42 -6.24
C ASP A 135 -10.57 8.55 -7.29
N SER A 136 -9.60 8.69 -8.21
CA SER A 136 -9.62 9.76 -9.21
C SER A 136 -10.70 9.54 -10.27
N GLN A 137 -11.76 10.32 -10.21
CA GLN A 137 -12.84 10.27 -11.20
C GLN A 137 -12.36 10.59 -12.64
N PRO A 138 -11.47 11.57 -12.86
CA PRO A 138 -10.90 11.80 -14.19
C PRO A 138 -10.16 10.59 -14.75
N LEU A 139 -9.33 9.91 -13.93
CA LEU A 139 -8.59 8.73 -14.36
C LEU A 139 -9.53 7.54 -14.63
N LEU A 140 -10.50 7.29 -13.75
CA LEU A 140 -11.48 6.22 -13.94
C LEU A 140 -12.29 6.43 -15.22
N LYS A 141 -12.67 7.66 -15.52
CA LYS A 141 -13.34 8.00 -16.76
C LYS A 141 -12.44 7.77 -17.99
N LEU A 142 -11.18 8.21 -17.94
CA LEU A 142 -10.22 8.03 -19.04
C LEU A 142 -10.01 6.53 -19.35
N VAL A 143 -9.84 5.69 -18.34
CA VAL A 143 -9.62 4.23 -18.54
C VAL A 143 -10.89 3.56 -19.10
N ALA A 144 -12.08 4.01 -18.69
CA ALA A 144 -13.35 3.54 -19.24
C ALA A 144 -13.50 3.95 -20.71
N GLU A 145 -13.19 5.20 -21.07
CA GLU A 145 -13.27 5.71 -22.46
C GLU A 145 -12.27 5.02 -23.40
N THR A 146 -11.10 4.64 -22.88
CA THR A 146 -10.06 3.94 -23.66
C THR A 146 -10.16 2.42 -23.57
N ASP A 147 -11.16 1.92 -22.84
CA ASP A 147 -11.36 0.48 -22.62
C ASP A 147 -10.06 -0.19 -22.10
N THR A 148 -9.30 0.50 -21.22
CA THR A 148 -8.04 0.02 -20.66
C THR A 148 -8.31 -0.75 -19.37
N PRO A 149 -7.91 -2.02 -19.25
CA PRO A 149 -8.04 -2.77 -18.00
C PRO A 149 -7.38 -2.04 -16.84
N VAL A 150 -8.09 -1.88 -15.71
CA VAL A 150 -7.61 -1.19 -14.52
C VAL A 150 -7.89 -1.99 -13.26
N VAL A 151 -6.97 -1.91 -12.30
CA VAL A 151 -7.18 -2.36 -10.92
C VAL A 151 -6.90 -1.17 -10.01
N VAL A 152 -7.88 -0.79 -9.19
CA VAL A 152 -7.69 0.18 -8.11
C VAL A 152 -7.27 -0.54 -6.84
N VAL A 153 -6.40 0.08 -6.04
CA VAL A 153 -5.91 -0.52 -4.79
C VAL A 153 -6.16 0.44 -3.63
N SER A 154 -6.65 -0.09 -2.51
CA SER A 154 -7.00 0.68 -1.29
C SER A 154 -8.03 1.79 -1.51
N ALA A 155 -8.90 1.65 -2.51
CA ALA A 155 -10.10 2.46 -2.61
C ALA A 155 -11.11 1.97 -1.57
N GLY A 156 -11.55 2.86 -0.66
CA GLY A 156 -12.50 2.52 0.40
C GLY A 156 -13.92 2.24 -0.13
N GLN A 157 -14.22 2.73 -1.33
CA GLN A 157 -15.48 2.51 -2.06
C GLN A 157 -15.20 2.39 -3.56
N PRO A 158 -14.61 1.26 -4.03
CA PRO A 158 -14.31 1.09 -5.43
C PRO A 158 -15.61 1.02 -6.26
N PRO A 159 -15.62 1.57 -7.51
CA PRO A 159 -16.73 1.41 -8.43
C PRO A 159 -16.99 -0.06 -8.77
N GLU A 160 -18.26 -0.45 -8.97
CA GLU A 160 -18.65 -1.84 -9.26
C GLU A 160 -18.12 -2.34 -10.61
N ASP A 161 -17.85 -1.45 -11.54
CA ASP A 161 -17.35 -1.73 -12.90
C ASP A 161 -15.82 -1.76 -13.02
N VAL A 162 -15.11 -1.63 -11.89
CA VAL A 162 -13.65 -1.61 -11.82
C VAL A 162 -13.14 -2.72 -10.90
N CYS A 163 -12.08 -3.42 -11.33
CA CYS A 163 -11.42 -4.37 -10.44
C CYS A 163 -10.75 -3.67 -9.27
N ALA A 164 -10.85 -4.24 -8.07
CA ALA A 164 -10.31 -3.63 -6.86
C ALA A 164 -9.61 -4.65 -5.95
N VAL A 165 -8.57 -4.20 -5.26
CA VAL A 165 -7.91 -4.93 -4.16
C VAL A 165 -7.79 -4.00 -2.97
N GLY A 166 -8.18 -4.46 -1.78
CA GLY A 166 -8.13 -3.65 -0.56
C GLY A 166 -8.36 -4.45 0.71
N ILE A 167 -8.58 -3.74 1.80
CA ILE A 167 -9.06 -4.27 3.07
C ILE A 167 -10.41 -3.62 3.41
N ASP A 168 -11.09 -4.10 4.43
CA ASP A 168 -12.23 -3.39 5.00
C ASP A 168 -11.75 -2.29 5.96
N ASP A 169 -11.53 -1.08 5.42
CA ASP A 169 -11.10 0.10 6.18
C ASP A 169 -12.07 0.49 7.30
N TYR A 170 -13.37 0.26 7.09
CA TYR A 170 -14.38 0.52 8.10
C TYR A 170 -14.23 -0.44 9.27
N GLN A 171 -14.16 -1.74 9.01
CA GLN A 171 -14.01 -2.75 10.06
C GLN A 171 -12.69 -2.60 10.80
N ALA A 172 -11.60 -2.30 10.08
CA ALA A 172 -10.28 -2.09 10.67
C ALA A 172 -10.27 -0.90 11.64
N ALA A 173 -10.87 0.22 11.24
CA ALA A 173 -10.97 1.39 12.10
C ALA A 173 -11.95 1.17 13.27
N TYR A 174 -13.03 0.45 13.05
CA TYR A 174 -13.97 0.04 14.10
C TYR A 174 -13.27 -0.81 15.15
N ASP A 175 -12.50 -1.83 14.75
CA ASP A 175 -11.82 -2.74 15.67
C ASP A 175 -10.70 -2.02 16.45
N MET A 176 -9.93 -1.12 15.82
CA MET A 176 -8.93 -0.30 16.50
C MET A 176 -9.60 0.64 17.53
N THR A 177 -10.71 1.26 17.18
CA THR A 177 -11.44 2.12 18.10
C THR A 177 -12.02 1.33 19.27
N ARG A 178 -12.59 0.15 19.02
CA ARG A 178 -13.02 -0.78 20.05
C ARG A 178 -11.88 -1.17 20.99
N HIS A 179 -10.67 -1.38 20.46
CA HIS A 179 -9.49 -1.63 21.27
C HIS A 179 -9.22 -0.47 22.24
N LEU A 180 -9.22 0.78 21.76
CA LEU A 180 -9.04 1.97 22.62
C LEU A 180 -10.11 2.10 23.70
N LEU A 181 -11.38 1.86 23.34
CA LEU A 181 -12.50 1.87 24.27
C LEU A 181 -12.37 0.79 25.34
N ASN A 182 -11.90 -0.41 24.98
CA ASN A 182 -11.67 -1.51 25.90
C ASN A 182 -10.50 -1.23 26.86
N LEU A 183 -9.53 -0.38 26.48
CA LEU A 183 -8.51 0.12 27.41
C LEU A 183 -9.05 1.15 28.42
N GLY A 184 -10.27 1.65 28.22
CA GLY A 184 -10.94 2.61 29.09
C GLY A 184 -10.85 4.07 28.63
N HIS A 185 -10.42 4.31 27.39
CA HIS A 185 -10.47 5.65 26.83
C HIS A 185 -11.91 5.99 26.42
N HIS A 186 -12.42 7.14 26.86
CA HIS A 186 -13.77 7.63 26.50
C HIS A 186 -13.72 8.89 25.66
N ARG A 187 -12.68 9.72 25.80
CA ARG A 187 -12.46 10.89 24.96
C ARG A 187 -11.34 10.60 23.97
N LEU A 188 -11.71 10.47 22.71
CA LEU A 188 -10.82 10.05 21.62
C LEU A 188 -10.58 11.17 20.62
N GLY A 189 -9.34 11.32 20.16
CA GLY A 189 -8.98 12.13 19.02
C GLY A 189 -8.87 11.27 17.77
N PHE A 190 -9.26 11.81 16.61
CA PHE A 190 -9.09 11.17 15.32
C PHE A 190 -8.44 12.13 14.33
N ILE A 191 -7.38 11.68 13.66
CA ILE A 191 -6.75 12.44 12.58
C ILE A 191 -7.17 11.78 11.25
N ILE A 192 -8.04 12.49 10.51
CA ILE A 192 -8.55 12.02 9.21
C ILE A 192 -7.41 12.07 8.18
N GLY A 193 -7.45 11.20 7.18
CA GLY A 193 -6.57 11.24 6.03
C GLY A 193 -6.99 12.27 4.98
N ASP A 194 -6.50 12.13 3.74
CA ASP A 194 -6.90 12.98 2.62
C ASP A 194 -8.42 12.89 2.39
N PRO A 195 -9.17 14.02 2.40
CA PRO A 195 -10.62 14.05 2.26
C PRO A 195 -11.12 13.52 0.91
N TYR A 196 -10.24 13.39 -0.03
CA TYR A 196 -10.57 12.92 -1.38
C TYR A 196 -10.27 11.43 -1.61
N GLN A 197 -9.72 10.77 -0.61
CA GLN A 197 -9.57 9.32 -0.61
C GLN A 197 -10.71 8.69 0.17
N SER A 198 -11.45 7.80 -0.47
CA SER A 198 -12.63 7.14 0.11
C SER A 198 -12.29 6.30 1.34
N SER A 199 -11.06 5.80 1.47
CA SER A 199 -10.55 5.13 2.67
C SER A 199 -10.58 6.02 3.91
N SER A 200 -10.32 7.35 3.77
CA SER A 200 -10.41 8.31 4.88
C SER A 200 -11.82 8.36 5.48
N ALA A 201 -12.83 8.45 4.63
CA ALA A 201 -14.23 8.46 5.05
C ALA A 201 -14.66 7.12 5.68
N ARG A 202 -14.18 6.00 5.13
CA ARG A 202 -14.46 4.67 5.67
C ARG A 202 -13.86 4.47 7.07
N ARG A 203 -12.60 4.88 7.28
CA ARG A 203 -11.94 4.82 8.59
C ARG A 203 -12.66 5.69 9.62
N LEU A 204 -13.04 6.93 9.25
CA LEU A 204 -13.80 7.81 10.13
C LEU A 204 -15.18 7.21 10.48
N ALA A 205 -15.87 6.61 9.50
CA ALA A 205 -17.16 5.96 9.75
C ALA A 205 -17.05 4.77 10.71
N GLY A 206 -16.00 3.95 10.58
CA GLY A 206 -15.72 2.85 11.53
C GLY A 206 -15.41 3.35 12.94
N PHE A 207 -14.63 4.43 13.06
CA PHE A 207 -14.35 5.10 14.33
C PHE A 207 -15.65 5.58 15.00
N HIS A 208 -16.52 6.31 14.27
CA HIS A 208 -17.81 6.78 14.79
C HIS A 208 -18.73 5.63 15.20
N ALA A 209 -18.80 4.57 14.40
CA ALA A 209 -19.65 3.42 14.72
C ALA A 209 -19.23 2.75 16.04
N ALA A 210 -17.94 2.55 16.26
CA ALA A 210 -17.44 1.96 17.49
C ALA A 210 -17.71 2.82 18.73
N MET A 211 -17.59 4.16 18.61
CA MET A 211 -17.95 5.09 19.69
C MET A 211 -19.45 5.06 19.97
N SER A 212 -20.28 5.08 18.94
CA SER A 212 -21.74 5.00 19.07
C SER A 212 -22.20 3.71 19.74
N ASP A 213 -21.62 2.56 19.34
CA ASP A 213 -21.93 1.26 19.93
C ASP A 213 -21.50 1.15 21.41
N ALA A 214 -20.51 1.93 21.82
CA ALA A 214 -20.12 2.07 23.22
C ALA A 214 -21.00 3.04 24.01
N GLY A 215 -22.01 3.65 23.37
CA GLY A 215 -22.94 4.61 24.00
C GLY A 215 -22.31 5.97 24.30
N LEU A 216 -21.19 6.32 23.65
CA LEU A 216 -20.58 7.64 23.80
C LEU A 216 -21.27 8.68 22.94
N ASN A 217 -21.40 9.89 23.48
CA ASN A 217 -21.87 11.03 22.71
C ASN A 217 -20.70 11.56 21.84
N ILE A 218 -20.78 11.30 20.53
CA ILE A 218 -19.76 11.69 19.57
C ILE A 218 -19.45 13.18 19.64
N GLU A 219 -20.48 14.04 19.69
CA GLU A 219 -20.31 15.51 19.72
C GLU A 219 -19.54 16.02 20.95
N GLU A 220 -19.59 15.27 22.07
CA GLU A 220 -18.94 15.66 23.33
C GLU A 220 -17.57 14.99 23.53
N GLU A 221 -17.41 13.76 23.08
CA GLU A 221 -16.27 12.90 23.45
C GLU A 221 -15.28 12.68 22.30
N GLU A 222 -15.56 13.15 21.08
CA GLU A 222 -14.60 13.13 20.01
C GLU A 222 -13.95 14.50 19.76
N VAL A 223 -12.74 14.47 19.23
CA VAL A 223 -12.09 15.63 18.61
C VAL A 223 -11.45 15.19 17.31
N VAL A 224 -11.92 15.73 16.19
CA VAL A 224 -11.45 15.36 14.86
C VAL A 224 -10.61 16.47 14.27
N ALA A 225 -9.47 16.12 13.67
CA ALA A 225 -8.61 17.03 12.93
C ALA A 225 -8.29 16.49 11.53
N GLN A 226 -8.19 17.40 10.57
CA GLN A 226 -7.88 17.04 9.19
C GLN A 226 -6.38 16.86 9.01
N GLY A 227 -5.99 15.70 8.49
CA GLY A 227 -4.67 15.39 7.96
C GLY A 227 -4.72 15.14 6.45
N MET A 228 -3.59 14.70 5.88
CA MET A 228 -3.42 14.43 4.44
C MET A 228 -2.50 13.22 4.22
N PHE A 229 -2.50 12.26 5.12
CA PHE A 229 -1.60 11.09 5.14
C PHE A 229 -0.10 11.43 5.13
N THR A 230 0.28 12.63 5.50
CA THR A 230 1.68 13.04 5.56
C THR A 230 2.11 13.34 6.99
N TYR A 231 3.37 13.10 7.32
CA TYR A 231 3.95 13.46 8.61
C TYR A 231 3.73 14.95 8.93
N ARG A 232 3.89 15.84 7.94
CA ARG A 232 3.69 17.28 8.12
C ARG A 232 2.26 17.61 8.53
N SER A 233 1.27 17.09 7.84
CA SER A 233 -0.14 17.32 8.19
C SER A 233 -0.50 16.70 9.55
N GLY A 234 0.16 15.61 9.92
CA GLY A 234 0.04 14.99 11.24
C GLY A 234 0.51 15.91 12.37
N LEU A 235 1.62 16.66 12.16
CA LEU A 235 2.10 17.66 13.15
C LEU A 235 1.04 18.72 13.41
N ASP A 236 0.48 19.30 12.34
CA ASP A 236 -0.50 20.39 12.43
C ASP A 236 -1.81 19.89 13.09
N ALA A 237 -2.28 18.70 12.70
CA ALA A 237 -3.47 18.06 13.28
C ALA A 237 -3.28 17.70 14.76
N ALA A 238 -2.15 17.10 15.11
CA ALA A 238 -1.86 16.73 16.50
C ALA A 238 -1.75 17.96 17.42
N GLU A 239 -1.12 19.06 16.95
CA GLU A 239 -1.07 20.30 17.70
C GLU A 239 -2.47 20.85 17.97
N LEU A 240 -3.37 20.83 16.98
CA LEU A 240 -4.77 21.23 17.14
C LEU A 240 -5.49 20.38 18.20
N LEU A 241 -5.38 19.05 18.10
CA LEU A 241 -6.03 18.13 19.04
C LEU A 241 -5.51 18.29 20.48
N LEU A 242 -4.18 18.41 20.65
CA LEU A 242 -3.54 18.46 21.96
C LEU A 242 -3.60 19.86 22.60
N SER A 243 -3.93 20.90 21.85
CA SER A 243 -4.14 22.25 22.36
C SER A 243 -5.53 22.50 22.93
N GLN A 244 -6.45 21.53 22.81
CA GLN A 244 -7.80 21.63 23.36
C GLN A 244 -7.74 21.76 24.89
N GLU A 245 -8.71 22.49 25.49
CA GLU A 245 -8.83 22.62 26.95
C GLU A 245 -9.05 21.24 27.59
N ARG A 246 -9.94 20.45 27.02
CA ARG A 246 -10.18 19.04 27.39
C ARG A 246 -9.56 18.14 26.33
N ARG A 247 -8.30 17.74 26.54
CA ARG A 247 -7.54 16.91 25.59
C ARG A 247 -8.12 15.50 25.47
N PRO A 248 -8.02 14.86 24.29
CA PRO A 248 -8.22 13.42 24.18
C PRO A 248 -7.15 12.65 24.96
N THR A 249 -7.53 11.49 25.49
CA THR A 249 -6.60 10.58 26.20
C THR A 249 -5.97 9.56 25.25
N ALA A 250 -6.55 9.39 24.08
CA ALA A 250 -5.99 8.60 22.98
C ALA A 250 -6.26 9.29 21.64
N ILE A 251 -5.32 9.18 20.72
CA ILE A 251 -5.45 9.67 19.34
C ILE A 251 -5.24 8.50 18.39
N PHE A 252 -6.22 8.30 17.51
CA PHE A 252 -6.13 7.41 16.37
C PHE A 252 -5.82 8.23 15.12
N ALA A 253 -4.63 8.07 14.55
CA ALA A 253 -4.25 8.68 13.30
C ALA A 253 -4.49 7.70 12.13
N SER A 254 -5.06 8.20 11.03
CA SER A 254 -5.44 7.37 9.89
C SER A 254 -4.26 6.75 9.13
N ASN A 255 -3.00 7.09 9.47
CA ASN A 255 -1.81 6.34 9.07
C ASN A 255 -0.66 6.52 10.06
N ASP A 256 0.40 5.72 9.90
CA ASP A 256 1.56 5.72 10.81
C ASP A 256 2.41 7.00 10.71
N ASP A 257 2.48 7.64 9.54
CA ASP A 257 3.18 8.93 9.41
C ASP A 257 2.55 10.01 10.30
N MET A 258 1.22 10.12 10.30
CA MET A 258 0.51 11.05 11.17
C MET A 258 0.54 10.62 12.63
N ALA A 259 0.55 9.31 12.92
CA ALA A 259 0.72 8.79 14.28
C ALA A 259 2.10 9.15 14.83
N ALA A 260 3.16 8.96 14.05
CA ALA A 260 4.52 9.33 14.43
C ALA A 260 4.66 10.85 14.67
N ALA A 261 4.02 11.66 13.83
CA ALA A 261 3.93 13.11 14.04
C ALA A 261 3.21 13.47 15.34
N THR A 262 2.15 12.72 15.68
CA THR A 262 1.42 12.90 16.93
C THR A 262 2.29 12.59 18.15
N VAL A 263 3.09 11.51 18.10
CA VAL A 263 4.08 11.18 19.15
C VAL A 263 5.09 12.31 19.31
N ALA A 264 5.60 12.86 18.21
CA ALA A 264 6.56 13.96 18.25
C ALA A 264 5.97 15.24 18.89
N ILE A 265 4.72 15.60 18.57
CA ILE A 265 4.02 16.73 19.18
C ILE A 265 3.75 16.47 20.68
N ALA A 266 3.30 15.27 21.05
CA ALA A 266 3.10 14.89 22.44
C ALA A 266 4.38 15.11 23.26
N HIS A 267 5.52 14.57 22.79
CA HIS A 267 6.81 14.75 23.45
C HIS A 267 7.25 16.23 23.52
N ARG A 268 7.04 17.01 22.44
CA ARG A 268 7.32 18.46 22.45
C ARG A 268 6.51 19.21 23.50
N MET A 269 5.27 18.75 23.75
CA MET A 269 4.39 19.31 24.79
C MET A 269 4.65 18.74 26.19
N GLY A 270 5.64 17.87 26.37
CA GLY A 270 5.99 17.24 27.63
C GLY A 270 5.05 16.12 28.07
N LEU A 271 4.33 15.53 27.12
CA LEU A 271 3.47 14.36 27.34
C LEU A 271 4.23 13.08 27.01
N ASP A 272 4.17 12.11 27.90
CA ASP A 272 4.74 10.78 27.66
C ASP A 272 3.72 9.89 26.92
N VAL A 273 4.19 9.20 25.87
CA VAL A 273 3.43 8.16 25.16
C VAL A 273 4.00 6.80 25.60
N PRO A 274 3.15 5.88 26.07
CA PRO A 274 1.68 5.91 26.12
C PRO A 274 1.10 6.49 27.42
N SER A 275 1.95 6.88 28.41
CA SER A 275 1.52 7.13 29.79
C SER A 275 0.54 8.30 29.95
N ASP A 276 0.71 9.37 29.21
CA ASP A 276 -0.14 10.57 29.24
C ASP A 276 -1.08 10.65 28.04
N LEU A 277 -0.69 9.99 26.92
CA LEU A 277 -1.43 9.96 25.69
C LEU A 277 -1.18 8.63 24.98
N THR A 278 -2.23 7.87 24.71
CA THR A 278 -2.16 6.73 23.78
C THR A 278 -2.20 7.25 22.34
N VAL A 279 -1.33 6.71 21.48
CA VAL A 279 -1.32 7.01 20.04
C VAL A 279 -1.35 5.71 19.27
N VAL A 280 -2.29 5.59 18.34
CA VAL A 280 -2.36 4.43 17.43
C VAL A 280 -2.38 4.89 15.99
N GLY A 281 -1.84 4.07 15.11
CA GLY A 281 -1.71 4.33 13.68
C GLY A 281 -2.50 3.37 12.79
N PHE A 282 -2.11 3.37 11.52
CA PHE A 282 -2.67 2.51 10.47
C PHE A 282 -1.60 2.33 9.39
N ASP A 283 -1.49 1.16 8.78
CA ASP A 283 -0.64 0.65 7.72
C ASP A 283 0.36 -0.43 8.21
N ASP A 284 0.94 -0.28 9.39
CA ASP A 284 2.13 -0.99 9.90
C ASP A 284 3.36 -0.80 9.00
N ALA A 285 3.51 0.45 8.53
CA ALA A 285 4.66 0.87 7.74
C ALA A 285 5.97 0.79 8.55
N PRO A 286 7.16 0.75 7.91
CA PRO A 286 8.45 0.66 8.62
C PRO A 286 8.64 1.71 9.71
N LEU A 287 7.99 2.87 9.60
CA LEU A 287 8.02 3.93 10.59
C LEU A 287 7.41 3.49 11.94
N ALA A 288 6.43 2.59 11.95
CA ALA A 288 5.77 2.10 13.15
C ALA A 288 6.75 1.42 14.13
N THR A 289 7.83 0.83 13.64
CA THR A 289 8.87 0.17 14.44
C THR A 289 10.18 0.96 14.53
N THR A 290 10.27 2.10 13.83
CA THR A 290 11.49 2.92 13.80
C THR A 290 11.47 4.01 14.86
N ILE A 291 10.29 4.49 15.26
CA ILE A 291 10.13 5.51 16.29
C ILE A 291 10.02 4.89 17.69
N TRP A 292 10.17 5.73 18.70
CA TRP A 292 9.94 5.37 20.10
C TRP A 292 8.83 6.21 20.72
N PRO A 293 7.83 5.57 21.39
CA PRO A 293 7.59 4.12 21.43
C PRO A 293 7.15 3.56 20.06
N GLU A 294 7.37 2.25 19.85
CA GLU A 294 6.84 1.56 18.66
C GLU A 294 5.32 1.65 18.61
N LEU A 295 4.76 1.92 17.43
CA LEU A 295 3.33 2.16 17.26
C LEU A 295 2.48 0.90 17.29
N THR A 296 1.45 0.91 18.10
CA THR A 296 0.26 0.08 17.94
C THR A 296 -0.49 0.56 16.71
N THR A 297 -0.79 -0.33 15.78
CA THR A 297 -1.30 0.05 14.46
C THR A 297 -2.16 -1.06 13.84
N VAL A 298 -2.87 -0.75 12.77
CA VAL A 298 -3.50 -1.73 11.88
C VAL A 298 -2.51 -2.12 10.80
N ARG A 299 -2.18 -3.40 10.69
CA ARG A 299 -1.38 -3.93 9.58
C ARG A 299 -2.25 -4.21 8.38
N GLN A 300 -1.94 -3.58 7.27
CA GLN A 300 -2.43 -3.96 5.95
C GLN A 300 -1.41 -4.89 5.27
N PRO A 301 -1.83 -5.93 4.54
CA PRO A 301 -0.91 -6.78 3.75
C PRO A 301 -0.53 -6.07 2.43
N ILE A 302 0.17 -4.92 2.52
CA ILE A 302 0.40 -3.99 1.39
C ILE A 302 1.13 -4.67 0.23
N MET A 303 2.17 -5.46 0.52
CA MET A 303 2.93 -6.19 -0.53
C MET A 303 2.07 -7.26 -1.20
N GLU A 304 1.24 -7.97 -0.44
CA GLU A 304 0.32 -8.99 -0.93
C GLU A 304 -0.78 -8.34 -1.78
N MET A 305 -1.34 -7.21 -1.35
CA MET A 305 -2.32 -6.42 -2.10
C MET A 305 -1.74 -5.98 -3.46
N ALA A 306 -0.51 -5.48 -3.48
CA ALA A 306 0.19 -5.14 -4.72
C ALA A 306 0.37 -6.36 -5.63
N GLY A 307 0.73 -7.50 -5.05
CA GLY A 307 0.86 -8.76 -5.77
C GLY A 307 -0.45 -9.26 -6.36
N ALA A 308 -1.54 -9.19 -5.60
CA ALA A 308 -2.89 -9.55 -6.04
C ALA A 308 -3.37 -8.63 -7.17
N ALA A 309 -3.10 -7.33 -7.07
CA ALA A 309 -3.44 -6.38 -8.13
C ALA A 309 -2.75 -6.72 -9.46
N VAL A 310 -1.48 -7.14 -9.44
CA VAL A 310 -0.79 -7.63 -10.66
C VAL A 310 -1.45 -8.92 -11.19
N ASP A 311 -1.75 -9.88 -10.32
CA ASP A 311 -2.36 -11.16 -10.72
C ASP A 311 -3.75 -10.94 -11.33
N LEU A 312 -4.57 -10.12 -10.70
CA LEU A 312 -5.91 -9.75 -11.15
C LEU A 312 -5.85 -9.05 -12.51
N LEU A 313 -5.01 -8.02 -12.63
CA LEU A 313 -4.87 -7.28 -13.88
C LEU A 313 -4.35 -8.16 -15.03
N VAL A 314 -3.34 -8.99 -14.79
CA VAL A 314 -2.81 -9.92 -15.79
C VAL A 314 -3.88 -10.91 -16.26
N ARG A 315 -4.73 -11.41 -15.35
CA ARG A 315 -5.86 -12.29 -15.66
C ARG A 315 -6.85 -11.59 -16.60
N HIS A 316 -7.25 -10.37 -16.29
CA HIS A 316 -8.17 -9.57 -17.10
C HIS A 316 -7.57 -9.19 -18.47
N ILE A 317 -6.30 -8.78 -18.55
CA ILE A 317 -5.63 -8.51 -19.82
C ILE A 317 -5.59 -9.76 -20.71
N ARG A 318 -5.28 -10.94 -20.15
CA ARG A 318 -5.23 -12.19 -20.92
C ARG A 318 -6.60 -12.61 -21.42
N ALA A 319 -7.62 -12.55 -20.58
CA ALA A 319 -9.01 -12.86 -20.93
C ALA A 319 -9.52 -11.96 -22.06
N ARG A 320 -9.21 -10.66 -21.98
CA ARG A 320 -9.54 -9.72 -23.04
C ARG A 320 -8.81 -10.01 -24.36
N ARG A 321 -7.50 -10.34 -24.30
CA ARG A 321 -6.73 -10.73 -25.51
C ARG A 321 -7.26 -12.01 -26.15
N SER A 322 -7.91 -12.91 -25.39
CA SER A 322 -8.56 -14.13 -25.90
C SER A 322 -10.00 -13.91 -26.38
N GLY A 323 -10.54 -12.69 -26.23
CA GLY A 323 -11.92 -12.38 -26.60
C GLY A 323 -12.98 -12.81 -25.57
N GLU A 324 -12.57 -13.17 -24.37
CA GLU A 324 -13.44 -13.62 -23.28
C GLU A 324 -13.25 -12.67 -22.04
N PRO A 325 -13.73 -11.41 -22.10
CA PRO A 325 -13.55 -10.48 -20.99
C PRO A 325 -14.24 -10.97 -19.73
N LEU A 326 -13.58 -10.82 -18.58
CA LEU A 326 -14.10 -11.18 -17.26
C LEU A 326 -14.90 -10.01 -16.67
N ALA A 327 -15.86 -10.35 -15.80
CA ALA A 327 -16.52 -9.36 -14.97
C ALA A 327 -15.51 -8.77 -13.97
N PRO A 328 -15.70 -7.50 -13.53
CA PRO A 328 -14.89 -6.91 -12.47
C PRO A 328 -14.96 -7.73 -11.18
N GLU A 329 -13.85 -7.77 -10.46
CA GLU A 329 -13.71 -8.52 -9.20
C GLU A 329 -13.17 -7.58 -8.12
N HIS A 330 -13.75 -7.70 -6.90
CA HIS A 330 -13.25 -7.00 -5.71
C HIS A 330 -12.65 -8.05 -4.76
N GLU A 331 -11.37 -7.93 -4.49
CA GLU A 331 -10.63 -8.80 -3.57
C GLU A 331 -10.34 -8.05 -2.28
N LEU A 332 -10.99 -8.48 -1.18
CA LEU A 332 -10.72 -7.98 0.17
C LEU A 332 -9.76 -8.92 0.88
N MET A 333 -8.69 -8.36 1.42
CA MET A 333 -7.70 -9.08 2.21
C MET A 333 -7.91 -8.83 3.70
N ASP A 334 -7.47 -9.76 4.53
CA ASP A 334 -7.52 -9.64 5.97
C ASP A 334 -6.50 -8.61 6.45
N PHE A 335 -6.86 -7.85 7.50
CA PHE A 335 -5.98 -6.95 8.24
C PHE A 335 -5.70 -7.52 9.64
N GLU A 336 -4.70 -6.98 10.34
CA GLU A 336 -4.33 -7.38 11.69
C GLU A 336 -4.16 -6.16 12.62
N LEU A 337 -4.66 -6.23 13.85
CA LEU A 337 -4.32 -5.27 14.90
C LEU A 337 -2.99 -5.65 15.54
N VAL A 338 -1.97 -4.84 15.34
CA VAL A 338 -0.62 -5.07 15.88
C VAL A 338 -0.40 -4.18 17.09
N ARG A 339 -0.44 -4.79 18.29
CA ARG A 339 -0.16 -4.07 19.53
C ARG A 339 1.34 -3.96 19.79
N ARG A 340 1.76 -2.76 20.16
CA ARG A 340 3.16 -2.46 20.56
C ARG A 340 3.19 -1.63 21.84
N GLN A 341 3.90 -0.51 21.84
CA GLN A 341 4.25 0.22 23.08
C GLN A 341 3.55 1.58 23.18
N SER A 342 2.84 2.03 22.13
CA SER A 342 2.24 3.37 22.07
C SER A 342 0.82 3.43 22.65
N ASP A 343 0.26 2.31 23.15
CA ASP A 343 -1.06 2.25 23.77
C ASP A 343 -1.01 1.74 25.22
N ALA A 344 -1.82 2.33 26.07
CA ALA A 344 -2.03 1.93 27.46
C ALA A 344 -3.38 2.42 27.97
N ALA A 345 -3.84 1.92 29.10
CA ALA A 345 -5.04 2.47 29.78
C ALA A 345 -4.83 3.95 30.19
N PRO A 346 -5.88 4.79 30.11
CA PRO A 346 -5.77 6.19 30.52
C PRO A 346 -5.41 6.34 31.99
N ARG A 347 -4.55 7.31 32.32
CA ARG A 347 -4.26 7.62 33.72
C ARG A 347 -5.50 8.19 34.41
N LEU A 348 -5.81 7.67 35.60
CA LEU A 348 -6.91 8.14 36.43
C LEU A 348 -6.66 9.54 37.04
N ARG A 349 -5.44 10.08 36.95
CA ARG A 349 -5.06 11.40 37.44
C ARG A 349 -4.41 12.20 36.30
N PRO A 350 -4.76 13.49 36.14
CA PRO A 350 -4.06 14.32 35.19
C PRO A 350 -2.56 14.38 35.53
N PRO A 351 -1.68 14.46 34.50
CA PRO A 351 -0.25 14.58 34.71
C PRO A 351 0.05 15.80 35.57
N LEU A 352 0.93 15.65 36.55
CA LEU A 352 1.44 16.79 37.33
C LEU A 352 2.10 17.75 36.33
N LYS A 353 1.62 18.99 36.24
CA LYS A 353 2.28 20.04 35.45
C LYS A 353 3.75 20.10 35.90
N ARG A 354 4.68 19.67 35.05
CA ARG A 354 6.10 19.92 35.30
C ARG A 354 6.25 21.44 35.37
N SER A 355 6.62 21.96 36.55
CA SER A 355 6.98 23.36 36.69
C SER A 355 8.11 23.66 35.71
N PRO A 356 8.05 24.74 34.92
CA PRO A 356 9.17 25.09 34.06
C PRO A 356 10.39 25.17 34.98
N ALA A 357 11.47 24.46 34.62
CA ALA A 357 12.72 24.45 35.35
C ALA A 357 13.11 25.90 35.59
N ALA A 358 13.35 26.24 36.88
CA ALA A 358 13.85 27.57 37.25
C ALA A 358 15.08 27.85 36.37
N LYS A 359 15.02 28.92 35.59
CA LYS A 359 16.21 29.44 34.87
C LYS A 359 17.27 29.71 35.95
N ASP A 360 18.32 28.88 35.93
CA ASP A 360 19.51 29.17 36.74
C ASP A 360 20.00 30.56 36.39
N ASP A 361 19.86 31.44 37.38
CA ASP A 361 20.37 32.80 37.35
C ASP A 361 21.91 32.77 37.47
N LEU A 362 22.59 32.57 36.34
CA LEU A 362 24.06 32.68 36.23
C LEU A 362 24.47 34.13 35.99
N SER A 363 23.92 35.06 36.74
CA SER A 363 24.41 36.44 36.80
C SER A 363 24.89 36.80 38.21
N ARG A 364 26.12 36.42 38.58
CA ARG A 364 26.91 37.13 39.57
C ARG A 364 28.27 37.46 38.97
N PRO A 365 28.58 38.76 38.76
CA PRO A 365 29.95 39.21 38.53
C PRO A 365 30.62 39.46 39.87
N SER A 366 31.86 39.12 39.98
CA SER A 366 32.83 39.73 40.93
C SER A 366 34.16 39.90 40.23
#